data_e09fa83ec15b7b7226041a381094fedc
#
_entry.id   e09fa83ec15b7b7226041a381094fedc
#
_cell.length_a   1.000
_cell.length_b   1.000
_cell.length_c   1.000
_cell.angle_alpha   90.00
_cell.angle_beta   90.00
_cell.angle_gamma   90.00
#
_symmetry.space_group_name_H-M   'P 1'
#
loop_
_entity.id
_entity.type
_entity.pdbx_description
1 polymer ?
#
loop_
_entity_poly.entity_id
_entity_poly.type
_entity_poly.pdbx_seq_one_letter_code
_entity_poly.pdbx_strand_id
1 'polypeptide(L)'
;MARLLLFGGKGGVGKTTTSTSTAVGLAQAGLKVLLVSSDPAHSTSDSLGVELGSSPTEVKEVPGLWGLELDPEARISDHIPKLTESLGPMLGGEDPNLNASEMVLPGLDEAMAFDELLKHLENPDWDVIVFDTATTGHTLRFLALPEIIEKWADKIIRMHRLTGGIRAMMFGAKEGEKMRDELEKFRRRVLHVRRILCNPNVTRFTLVTIPEKMGVNETIRAYKSLKEFDLPVTGCVINRMTPDLDHDFISTRRINERKNVEELKRALTDLQFHEVELKDSDIHGIESLTNMSFELHGNPVIGDGLGPFEIGIGLDVHRGTWTDGDDVLLHLPGIVRDDLSLRSESGTVYVGINSREHPVKFSRPAKASQVNAKLEDEVLRLTFPSE
;
A
#
# COMPACT_ATOMS: atom_id res chain seq x y z
N MET A 1 3.44 6.82 11.51
CA MET A 1 3.33 6.10 10.21
C MET A 1 1.87 5.74 10.01
N ALA A 2 1.34 5.98 8.82
CA ALA A 2 -0.05 5.67 8.53
C ALA A 2 -0.33 4.15 8.58
N ARG A 3 -1.58 3.79 8.85
CA ARG A 3 -2.08 2.42 8.65
C ARG A 3 -2.33 2.18 7.17
N LEU A 4 -2.02 0.98 6.67
CA LEU A 4 -2.20 0.61 5.26
C LEU A 4 -3.30 -0.43 5.11
N LEU A 5 -4.36 -0.09 4.40
CA LEU A 5 -5.45 -0.98 4.03
C LEU A 5 -5.34 -1.31 2.54
N LEU A 6 -5.05 -2.55 2.21
CA LEU A 6 -4.92 -3.05 0.85
C LEU A 6 -6.20 -3.78 0.42
N PHE A 7 -6.67 -3.50 -0.77
CA PHE A 7 -7.80 -4.20 -1.38
C PHE A 7 -7.33 -4.93 -2.63
N GLY A 8 -7.50 -6.24 -2.67
CA GLY A 8 -7.10 -7.08 -3.78
C GLY A 8 -8.19 -8.04 -4.22
N GLY A 9 -8.08 -8.52 -5.44
CA GLY A 9 -9.03 -9.44 -6.06
C GLY A 9 -8.87 -9.46 -7.57
N LYS A 10 -9.70 -10.27 -8.23
CA LYS A 10 -9.76 -10.34 -9.69
C LYS A 10 -10.27 -9.02 -10.30
N GLY A 11 -9.99 -8.78 -11.59
CA GLY A 11 -10.58 -7.67 -12.32
C GLY A 11 -12.11 -7.73 -12.32
N GLY A 12 -12.77 -6.56 -12.12
CA GLY A 12 -14.23 -6.42 -12.22
C GLY A 12 -15.05 -6.92 -11.02
N VAL A 13 -14.44 -7.32 -9.91
CA VAL A 13 -15.16 -7.79 -8.70
C VAL A 13 -15.66 -6.67 -7.78
N GLY A 14 -15.26 -5.40 -8.04
CA GLY A 14 -15.64 -4.23 -7.24
C GLY A 14 -14.59 -3.82 -6.20
N LYS A 15 -13.30 -4.08 -6.46
CA LYS A 15 -12.19 -3.61 -5.60
C LYS A 15 -12.25 -2.10 -5.38
N THR A 16 -12.24 -1.34 -6.48
CA THR A 16 -12.28 0.12 -6.46
C THR A 16 -13.48 0.66 -5.71
N THR A 17 -14.67 0.11 -5.94
CA THR A 17 -15.87 0.50 -5.19
C THR A 17 -15.70 0.23 -3.68
N THR A 18 -15.17 -0.94 -3.31
CA THR A 18 -14.95 -1.32 -1.91
C THR A 18 -13.90 -0.46 -1.24
N SER A 19 -12.76 -0.24 -1.88
CA SER A 19 -11.67 0.58 -1.37
C SER A 19 -12.07 2.05 -1.22
N THR A 20 -12.73 2.61 -2.26
CA THR A 20 -13.17 4.00 -2.26
C THR A 20 -14.27 4.24 -1.21
N SER A 21 -15.25 3.33 -1.09
CA SER A 21 -16.27 3.41 -0.03
C SER A 21 -15.66 3.34 1.36
N THR A 22 -14.65 2.47 1.56
CA THR A 22 -13.92 2.38 2.82
C THR A 22 -13.21 3.69 3.14
N ALA A 23 -12.53 4.30 2.15
CA ALA A 23 -11.82 5.56 2.31
C ALA A 23 -12.79 6.71 2.68
N VAL A 24 -13.93 6.78 2.00
CA VAL A 24 -15.00 7.77 2.28
C VAL A 24 -15.49 7.62 3.73
N GLY A 25 -15.83 6.41 4.16
CA GLY A 25 -16.33 6.17 5.52
C GLY A 25 -15.31 6.51 6.62
N LEU A 26 -14.04 6.15 6.40
CA LEU A 26 -12.96 6.50 7.34
C LEU A 26 -12.77 8.02 7.47
N ALA A 27 -12.82 8.75 6.35
CA ALA A 27 -12.71 10.20 6.38
C ALA A 27 -13.92 10.85 7.05
N GLN A 28 -15.13 10.36 6.80
CA GLN A 28 -16.36 10.81 7.49
C GLN A 28 -16.31 10.51 8.98
N ALA A 29 -15.59 9.48 9.41
CA ALA A 29 -15.30 9.21 10.80
C ALA A 29 -14.28 10.16 11.44
N GLY A 30 -13.73 11.12 10.67
CA GLY A 30 -12.81 12.14 11.15
C GLY A 30 -11.33 11.78 11.03
N LEU A 31 -10.99 10.74 10.29
CA LEU A 31 -9.60 10.37 9.99
C LEU A 31 -9.07 11.12 8.77
N LYS A 32 -7.76 11.33 8.75
CA LYS A 32 -7.03 11.83 7.59
C LYS A 32 -6.64 10.68 6.69
N VAL A 33 -7.33 10.53 5.57
CA VAL A 33 -7.24 9.37 4.68
C VAL A 33 -6.63 9.77 3.34
N LEU A 34 -5.66 9.00 2.87
CA LEU A 34 -5.17 9.05 1.51
C LEU A 34 -5.62 7.78 0.77
N LEU A 35 -6.48 7.94 -0.22
CA LEU A 35 -6.84 6.88 -1.17
C LEU A 35 -5.84 6.88 -2.31
N VAL A 36 -5.15 5.78 -2.50
CA VAL A 36 -4.15 5.59 -3.56
C VAL A 36 -4.61 4.49 -4.49
N SER A 37 -4.65 4.75 -5.78
CA SER A 37 -4.91 3.74 -6.81
C SER A 37 -3.67 3.48 -7.64
N SER A 38 -3.44 2.20 -7.95
CA SER A 38 -2.46 1.77 -8.96
C SER A 38 -3.12 1.18 -10.21
N ASP A 39 -4.43 1.36 -10.36
CA ASP A 39 -5.16 0.91 -11.54
C ASP A 39 -4.97 1.93 -12.68
N PRO A 40 -4.38 1.52 -13.81
CA PRO A 40 -4.15 2.41 -14.96
C PRO A 40 -5.45 2.88 -15.63
N ALA A 41 -6.59 2.29 -15.31
CA ALA A 41 -7.88 2.65 -15.88
C ALA A 41 -8.53 3.90 -15.25
N HIS A 42 -7.86 4.58 -14.30
CA HIS A 42 -8.39 5.76 -13.59
C HIS A 42 -9.77 5.56 -12.95
N SER A 43 -10.07 4.32 -12.58
CA SER A 43 -11.38 3.91 -12.05
C SER A 43 -11.71 4.56 -10.70
N THR A 44 -10.71 5.06 -9.98
CA THR A 44 -10.90 5.75 -8.69
C THR A 44 -11.44 7.17 -8.91
N SER A 45 -10.92 7.92 -9.88
CA SER A 45 -11.45 9.22 -10.30
C SER A 45 -12.91 9.10 -10.71
N ASP A 46 -13.23 8.11 -11.55
CA ASP A 46 -14.60 7.85 -11.99
C ASP A 46 -15.51 7.49 -10.81
N SER A 47 -15.06 6.64 -9.90
CA SER A 47 -15.83 6.20 -8.72
C SER A 47 -16.16 7.36 -7.77
N LEU A 48 -15.21 8.28 -7.53
CA LEU A 48 -15.41 9.47 -6.71
C LEU A 48 -16.19 10.57 -7.43
N GLY A 49 -16.17 10.61 -8.77
CA GLY A 49 -16.63 11.74 -9.57
C GLY A 49 -15.72 12.98 -9.44
N VAL A 50 -14.43 12.77 -9.12
CA VAL A 50 -13.41 13.82 -8.92
C VAL A 50 -12.16 13.45 -9.69
N GLU A 51 -11.64 14.39 -10.48
CA GLU A 51 -10.37 14.18 -11.20
C GLU A 51 -9.20 14.14 -10.21
N LEU A 52 -8.50 13.01 -10.19
CA LEU A 52 -7.32 12.79 -9.37
C LEU A 52 -6.06 12.86 -10.24
N GLY A 53 -4.98 13.35 -9.64
CA GLY A 53 -3.68 13.42 -10.29
C GLY A 53 -2.64 12.54 -9.62
N SER A 54 -1.38 12.69 -10.07
CA SER A 54 -0.22 12.01 -9.52
C SER A 54 0.29 12.60 -8.19
N SER A 55 -0.42 13.56 -7.62
CA SER A 55 -0.17 14.16 -6.30
C SER A 55 -1.45 14.12 -5.47
N PRO A 56 -1.37 14.02 -4.12
CA PRO A 56 -2.54 14.01 -3.27
C PRO A 56 -3.47 15.19 -3.56
N THR A 57 -4.69 14.91 -4.00
CA THR A 57 -5.73 15.87 -4.33
C THR A 57 -6.86 15.77 -3.32
N GLU A 58 -7.25 16.87 -2.70
CA GLU A 58 -8.32 16.89 -1.70
C GLU A 58 -9.69 16.66 -2.37
N VAL A 59 -10.46 15.75 -1.80
CA VAL A 59 -11.87 15.51 -2.17
C VAL A 59 -12.74 16.44 -1.32
N LYS A 60 -13.06 17.58 -1.87
CA LYS A 60 -13.71 18.70 -1.13
C LYS A 60 -15.05 18.32 -0.49
N GLU A 61 -15.77 17.40 -1.11
CA GLU A 61 -17.07 16.90 -0.65
C GLU A 61 -16.95 16.01 0.59
N VAL A 62 -15.75 15.47 0.87
CA VAL A 62 -15.48 14.60 2.02
C VAL A 62 -14.27 15.14 2.78
N PRO A 63 -14.47 16.02 3.78
CA PRO A 63 -13.37 16.55 4.57
C PRO A 63 -12.53 15.43 5.20
N GLY A 64 -11.22 15.51 5.04
CA GLY A 64 -10.30 14.47 5.53
C GLY A 64 -9.94 13.39 4.49
N LEU A 65 -10.52 13.43 3.29
CA LEU A 65 -10.18 12.52 2.19
C LEU A 65 -9.32 13.21 1.13
N TRP A 66 -8.23 12.56 0.77
CA TRP A 66 -7.40 12.87 -0.41
C TRP A 66 -7.32 11.66 -1.33
N GLY A 67 -7.25 11.91 -2.62
CA GLY A 67 -7.06 10.88 -3.64
C GLY A 67 -5.77 11.08 -4.43
N LEU A 68 -5.19 9.99 -4.90
CA LEU A 68 -3.96 9.94 -5.69
C LEU A 68 -4.04 8.74 -6.64
N GLU A 69 -3.81 8.95 -7.93
CA GLU A 69 -3.63 7.90 -8.92
C GLU A 69 -2.17 7.80 -9.35
N LEU A 70 -1.60 6.62 -9.13
CA LEU A 70 -0.23 6.34 -9.54
C LEU A 70 -0.24 5.91 -11.01
N ASP A 71 0.57 6.57 -11.82
CA ASP A 71 0.87 6.13 -13.18
C ASP A 71 2.24 5.41 -13.18
N PRO A 72 2.25 4.08 -13.17
CA PRO A 72 3.50 3.32 -13.18
C PRO A 72 4.29 3.51 -14.49
N GLU A 73 3.60 3.67 -15.63
CA GLU A 73 4.24 3.79 -16.94
C GLU A 73 4.97 5.13 -17.11
N ALA A 74 4.35 6.23 -16.70
CA ALA A 74 4.98 7.55 -16.73
C ALA A 74 6.24 7.59 -15.83
N ARG A 75 6.20 6.91 -14.68
CA ARG A 75 7.33 6.87 -13.74
C ARG A 75 8.47 5.96 -14.20
N ILE A 76 8.15 4.84 -14.85
CA ILE A 76 9.16 3.99 -15.47
C ILE A 76 9.91 4.81 -16.51
N SER A 77 9.23 5.59 -17.35
CA SER A 77 9.87 6.44 -18.37
C SER A 77 10.85 7.46 -17.78
N ASP A 78 10.59 7.98 -16.59
CA ASP A 78 11.47 8.94 -15.91
C ASP A 78 12.69 8.29 -15.23
N HIS A 79 12.57 7.01 -14.85
CA HIS A 79 13.62 6.28 -14.13
C HIS A 79 14.40 5.30 -15.03
N ILE A 80 13.82 4.83 -16.13
CA ILE A 80 14.51 4.00 -17.13
C ILE A 80 15.80 4.65 -17.60
N PRO A 81 15.89 5.94 -17.95
CA PRO A 81 17.16 6.52 -18.39
C PRO A 81 18.25 6.36 -17.34
N LYS A 82 17.95 6.58 -16.06
CA LYS A 82 18.92 6.43 -14.95
C LYS A 82 19.30 4.97 -14.70
N LEU A 83 18.34 4.05 -14.79
CA LEU A 83 18.56 2.62 -14.70
C LEU A 83 19.32 2.09 -15.94
N THR A 84 18.98 2.55 -17.14
CA THR A 84 19.64 2.18 -18.39
C THR A 84 21.03 2.78 -18.46
N GLU A 85 21.24 4.01 -18.00
CA GLU A 85 22.56 4.62 -17.87
C GLU A 85 23.45 3.84 -16.89
N SER A 86 22.86 3.36 -15.78
CA SER A 86 23.57 2.58 -14.77
C SER A 86 23.76 1.11 -15.14
N LEU A 87 22.78 0.48 -15.78
CA LEU A 87 22.75 -0.96 -16.12
C LEU A 87 23.05 -1.24 -17.60
N GLY A 88 22.82 -0.29 -18.50
CA GLY A 88 22.97 -0.43 -19.95
C GLY A 88 24.33 -0.98 -20.39
N PRO A 89 25.46 -0.47 -19.85
CA PRO A 89 26.79 -0.99 -20.18
C PRO A 89 27.01 -2.47 -19.82
N MET A 90 26.22 -3.01 -18.85
CA MET A 90 26.34 -4.40 -18.40
C MET A 90 25.49 -5.38 -19.20
N LEU A 91 24.37 -4.90 -19.69
CA LEU A 91 23.39 -5.74 -20.37
C LEU A 91 23.72 -5.93 -21.87
N GLY A 92 24.88 -5.47 -22.29
CA GLY A 92 25.35 -5.64 -23.66
C GLY A 92 25.04 -4.43 -24.55
N GLY A 93 24.97 -3.25 -24.00
CA GLY A 93 24.51 -1.96 -24.53
C GLY A 93 25.12 -1.39 -25.81
N GLU A 94 25.53 -2.21 -26.75
CA GLU A 94 25.87 -1.82 -28.13
C GLU A 94 24.93 -2.45 -29.17
N ASP A 95 23.90 -3.20 -28.75
CA ASP A 95 22.90 -3.67 -29.71
C ASP A 95 21.73 -2.67 -29.76
N PRO A 96 21.64 -1.87 -30.86
CA PRO A 96 20.58 -0.89 -31.03
C PRO A 96 19.16 -1.49 -31.12
N ASN A 97 19.06 -2.82 -31.20
CA ASN A 97 17.80 -3.56 -31.29
C ASN A 97 17.31 -4.13 -29.95
N LEU A 98 18.09 -4.00 -28.85
CA LEU A 98 17.60 -4.31 -27.52
C LEU A 98 16.67 -3.19 -27.05
N ASN A 99 15.37 -3.39 -27.24
CA ASN A 99 14.35 -2.51 -26.73
C ASN A 99 14.45 -2.45 -25.19
N ALA A 100 14.59 -1.25 -24.63
CA ALA A 100 14.63 -1.03 -23.19
C ALA A 100 13.42 -1.67 -22.47
N SER A 101 12.30 -1.83 -23.17
CA SER A 101 11.10 -2.52 -22.69
C SER A 101 11.26 -4.05 -22.47
N GLU A 102 12.21 -4.71 -23.14
CA GLU A 102 12.49 -6.15 -22.95
C GLU A 102 13.41 -6.43 -21.75
N MET A 103 14.02 -5.37 -21.20
CA MET A 103 14.93 -5.43 -20.06
C MET A 103 14.26 -5.08 -18.73
N VAL A 104 12.97 -4.76 -18.73
CA VAL A 104 12.23 -4.44 -17.52
C VAL A 104 12.09 -5.69 -16.66
N LEU A 105 12.65 -5.63 -15.45
CA LEU A 105 12.46 -6.68 -14.44
C LEU A 105 10.96 -6.85 -14.16
N PRO A 106 10.43 -8.08 -14.28
CA PRO A 106 9.02 -8.31 -13.90
C PRO A 106 8.77 -7.85 -12.46
N GLY A 107 7.80 -6.97 -12.26
CA GLY A 107 7.47 -6.41 -10.94
C GLY A 107 8.19 -5.09 -10.61
N LEU A 108 8.93 -4.49 -11.54
CA LEU A 108 9.58 -3.19 -11.32
C LEU A 108 8.55 -2.05 -11.25
N ASP A 109 7.51 -2.10 -12.06
CA ASP A 109 6.36 -1.22 -12.06
C ASP A 109 5.65 -1.23 -10.70
N GLU A 110 5.41 -2.42 -10.18
CA GLU A 110 4.85 -2.60 -8.84
C GLU A 110 5.80 -2.07 -7.76
N ALA A 111 7.11 -2.34 -7.89
CA ALA A 111 8.09 -1.83 -6.94
C ALA A 111 8.11 -0.30 -6.88
N MET A 112 7.96 0.36 -8.02
CA MET A 112 7.92 1.83 -8.08
C MET A 112 6.63 2.39 -7.49
N ALA A 113 5.48 1.72 -7.73
CA ALA A 113 4.22 2.09 -7.11
C ALA A 113 4.30 1.97 -5.57
N PHE A 114 4.92 0.90 -5.07
CA PHE A 114 5.12 0.71 -3.64
C PHE A 114 6.19 1.64 -3.04
N ASP A 115 7.25 2.02 -3.78
CA ASP A 115 8.23 3.02 -3.30
C ASP A 115 7.56 4.40 -3.14
N GLU A 116 6.63 4.75 -4.03
CA GLU A 116 5.85 5.98 -3.88
C GLU A 116 4.86 5.88 -2.72
N LEU A 117 4.16 4.76 -2.60
CA LEU A 117 3.28 4.50 -1.47
C LEU A 117 4.03 4.63 -0.14
N LEU A 118 5.28 4.15 -0.08
CA LEU A 118 6.12 4.25 1.10
C LEU A 118 6.38 5.70 1.54
N LYS A 119 6.54 6.63 0.60
CA LYS A 119 6.71 8.06 0.91
C LYS A 119 5.52 8.63 1.69
N HIS A 120 4.32 8.18 1.32
CA HIS A 120 3.09 8.59 2.00
C HIS A 120 2.88 7.84 3.32
N LEU A 121 3.25 6.57 3.40
CA LEU A 121 3.15 5.78 4.63
C LEU A 121 4.02 6.32 5.75
N GLU A 122 5.23 6.76 5.41
CA GLU A 122 6.17 7.37 6.36
C GLU A 122 5.78 8.80 6.74
N ASN A 123 4.86 9.45 6.00
CA ASN A 123 4.37 10.77 6.33
C ASN A 123 3.39 10.70 7.52
N PRO A 124 3.72 11.31 8.67
CA PRO A 124 2.88 11.27 9.86
C PRO A 124 1.58 12.08 9.75
N ASP A 125 1.40 12.84 8.66
CA ASP A 125 0.18 13.60 8.43
C ASP A 125 -1.03 12.72 8.09
N TRP A 126 -0.81 11.47 7.64
CA TRP A 126 -1.87 10.53 7.33
C TRP A 126 -2.16 9.59 8.50
N ASP A 127 -3.42 9.38 8.82
CA ASP A 127 -3.86 8.34 9.75
C ASP A 127 -3.94 6.99 9.03
N VAL A 128 -4.54 6.98 7.84
CA VAL A 128 -4.78 5.77 7.04
C VAL A 128 -4.48 6.02 5.58
N ILE A 129 -3.85 5.04 4.95
CA ILE A 129 -3.75 4.94 3.51
C ILE A 129 -4.58 3.74 3.04
N VAL A 130 -5.54 4.00 2.17
CA VAL A 130 -6.32 2.97 1.48
C VAL A 130 -5.71 2.77 0.10
N PHE A 131 -5.25 1.56 -0.21
CA PHE A 131 -4.58 1.25 -1.46
C PHE A 131 -5.43 0.30 -2.31
N ASP A 132 -5.95 0.83 -3.41
CA ASP A 132 -6.65 0.06 -4.44
C ASP A 132 -5.63 -0.56 -5.39
N THR A 133 -5.44 -1.88 -5.29
CA THR A 133 -4.47 -2.58 -6.15
C THR A 133 -5.09 -2.91 -7.51
N ALA A 134 -4.31 -2.85 -8.58
CA ALA A 134 -4.76 -3.26 -9.92
C ALA A 134 -5.30 -4.70 -9.90
N THR A 135 -4.48 -5.68 -9.56
CA THR A 135 -4.92 -7.07 -9.29
C THR A 135 -4.02 -7.70 -8.22
N THR A 136 -4.52 -8.73 -7.52
CA THR A 136 -3.72 -9.46 -6.52
C THR A 136 -2.42 -10.02 -7.10
N GLY A 137 -2.41 -10.38 -8.39
CA GLY A 137 -1.22 -10.88 -9.07
C GLY A 137 -0.06 -9.87 -9.09
N HIS A 138 -0.35 -8.59 -9.21
CA HIS A 138 0.65 -7.51 -9.14
C HIS A 138 1.29 -7.42 -7.74
N THR A 139 0.50 -7.45 -6.69
CA THR A 139 1.00 -7.49 -5.31
C THR A 139 1.93 -8.69 -5.07
N LEU A 140 1.55 -9.88 -5.55
CA LEU A 140 2.35 -11.08 -5.43
C LEU A 140 3.69 -10.99 -6.19
N ARG A 141 3.70 -10.40 -7.40
CA ARG A 141 4.94 -10.16 -8.16
C ARG A 141 5.89 -9.25 -7.38
N PHE A 142 5.36 -8.17 -6.80
CA PHE A 142 6.16 -7.28 -5.97
C PHE A 142 6.77 -8.02 -4.77
N LEU A 143 6.00 -8.84 -4.06
CA LEU A 143 6.48 -9.58 -2.89
C LEU A 143 7.58 -10.60 -3.24
N ALA A 144 7.58 -11.13 -4.46
CA ALA A 144 8.60 -12.02 -4.97
C ALA A 144 9.88 -11.30 -5.47
N LEU A 145 9.84 -9.96 -5.61
CA LEU A 145 10.98 -9.17 -6.12
C LEU A 145 12.30 -9.38 -5.38
N PRO A 146 12.37 -9.46 -4.04
CA PRO A 146 13.63 -9.65 -3.34
C PRO A 146 14.38 -10.90 -3.82
N GLU A 147 13.66 -12.00 -4.03
CA GLU A 147 14.23 -13.27 -4.51
C GLU A 147 14.69 -13.17 -5.97
N ILE A 148 13.95 -12.42 -6.79
CA ILE A 148 14.31 -12.16 -8.18
C ILE A 148 15.59 -11.32 -8.22
N ILE A 149 15.68 -10.26 -7.44
CA ILE A 149 16.85 -9.36 -7.36
C ILE A 149 18.09 -10.14 -6.87
N GLU A 150 17.96 -11.01 -5.88
CA GLU A 150 19.06 -11.85 -5.41
C GLU A 150 19.59 -12.77 -6.50
N LYS A 151 18.71 -13.45 -7.22
CA LYS A 151 19.09 -14.31 -8.37
C LYS A 151 19.77 -13.51 -9.49
N TRP A 152 19.31 -12.29 -9.74
CA TRP A 152 19.91 -11.40 -10.73
C TRP A 152 21.27 -10.87 -10.28
N ALA A 153 21.40 -10.43 -9.04
CA ALA A 153 22.66 -9.98 -8.46
C ALA A 153 23.71 -11.09 -8.54
N ASP A 154 23.37 -12.33 -8.19
CA ASP A 154 24.25 -13.49 -8.31
C ASP A 154 24.65 -13.77 -9.77
N LYS A 155 23.71 -13.68 -10.71
CA LYS A 155 24.00 -13.87 -12.14
C LYS A 155 24.93 -12.79 -12.67
N ILE A 156 24.71 -11.54 -12.29
CA ILE A 156 25.54 -10.40 -12.65
C ILE A 156 26.97 -10.60 -12.09
N ILE A 157 27.09 -10.95 -10.80
CA ILE A 157 28.38 -11.19 -10.15
C ILE A 157 29.15 -12.35 -10.81
N ARG A 158 28.46 -13.44 -11.15
CA ARG A 158 29.07 -14.57 -11.86
C ARG A 158 29.53 -14.18 -13.28
N MET A 159 28.69 -13.44 -14.00
CA MET A 159 29.04 -12.97 -15.35
C MET A 159 30.23 -12.01 -15.30
N HIS A 160 30.27 -11.12 -14.30
CA HIS A 160 31.41 -10.23 -14.08
C HIS A 160 32.72 -10.99 -13.75
N ARG A 161 32.64 -12.11 -13.00
CA ARG A 161 33.81 -12.96 -12.72
C ARG A 161 34.31 -13.69 -13.96
N LEU A 162 33.40 -14.09 -14.85
CA LEU A 162 33.74 -14.82 -16.10
C LEU A 162 34.28 -13.87 -17.19
N THR A 163 33.80 -12.62 -17.24
CA THR A 163 34.23 -11.62 -18.23
C THR A 163 35.24 -10.62 -17.69
N GLY A 164 35.54 -10.68 -16.40
CA GLY A 164 36.26 -9.66 -15.61
C GLY A 164 37.73 -9.44 -16.01
N GLY A 165 38.33 -10.33 -16.80
CA GLY A 165 39.69 -10.11 -17.31
C GLY A 165 39.77 -9.06 -18.42
N ILE A 166 38.76 -8.94 -19.28
CA ILE A 166 38.80 -8.10 -20.49
C ILE A 166 38.01 -6.79 -20.28
N ARG A 167 36.87 -6.84 -19.60
CA ARG A 167 36.00 -5.65 -19.36
C ARG A 167 36.42 -4.76 -18.18
N ALA A 168 37.02 -5.32 -17.13
CA ALA A 168 37.56 -4.50 -16.03
C ALA A 168 38.72 -3.59 -16.54
N MET A 169 39.35 -3.95 -17.64
CA MET A 169 40.34 -3.11 -18.31
C MET A 169 39.72 -1.97 -19.12
N MET A 170 38.44 -2.09 -19.55
CA MET A 170 37.77 -1.09 -20.39
C MET A 170 36.89 -0.09 -19.60
N PHE A 171 36.28 -0.49 -18.49
CA PHE A 171 35.28 0.32 -17.79
C PHE A 171 35.65 0.73 -16.36
N GLY A 172 36.77 0.30 -15.80
CA GLY A 172 37.28 0.71 -14.49
C GLY A 172 36.54 0.13 -13.28
N ALA A 173 37.28 -0.19 -12.22
CA ALA A 173 36.77 -0.80 -10.97
C ALA A 173 35.69 0.06 -10.26
N LYS A 174 35.72 1.38 -10.44
CA LYS A 174 34.81 2.34 -9.79
C LYS A 174 33.35 2.28 -10.27
N GLU A 175 33.10 1.89 -11.52
CA GLU A 175 31.74 1.77 -12.06
C GLU A 175 31.04 0.50 -11.55
N GLY A 176 31.79 -0.58 -11.40
CA GLY A 176 31.27 -1.82 -10.81
C GLY A 176 30.90 -1.66 -9.33
N GLU A 177 31.62 -0.82 -8.58
CA GLU A 177 31.30 -0.51 -7.18
C GLU A 177 30.03 0.36 -7.08
N LYS A 178 29.93 1.42 -7.86
CA LYS A 178 28.72 2.27 -7.88
C LYS A 178 27.45 1.49 -8.16
N MET A 179 27.53 0.54 -9.10
CA MET A 179 26.38 -0.27 -9.45
C MET A 179 25.98 -1.24 -8.35
N ARG A 180 26.94 -1.88 -7.69
CA ARG A 180 26.65 -2.74 -6.53
C ARG A 180 25.95 -1.93 -5.44
N ASP A 181 26.40 -0.69 -5.21
CA ASP A 181 25.79 0.20 -4.23
C ASP A 181 24.35 0.58 -4.61
N GLU A 182 24.07 0.84 -5.88
CA GLU A 182 22.70 1.16 -6.34
C GLU A 182 21.76 -0.05 -6.25
N LEU A 183 22.23 -1.25 -6.66
CA LEU A 183 21.45 -2.48 -6.50
C LEU A 183 21.20 -2.81 -5.03
N GLU A 184 22.19 -2.60 -4.16
CA GLU A 184 22.02 -2.84 -2.72
C GLU A 184 21.05 -1.80 -2.10
N LYS A 185 21.09 -0.54 -2.52
CA LYS A 185 20.11 0.48 -2.10
C LYS A 185 18.70 0.10 -2.55
N PHE A 186 18.54 -0.34 -3.80
CA PHE A 186 17.26 -0.78 -4.33
C PHE A 186 16.74 -2.00 -3.57
N ARG A 187 17.61 -3.01 -3.35
CA ARG A 187 17.29 -4.20 -2.56
C ARG A 187 16.82 -3.83 -1.15
N ARG A 188 17.51 -2.93 -0.45
CA ARG A 188 17.14 -2.47 0.89
C ARG A 188 15.76 -1.81 0.88
N ARG A 189 15.45 -0.99 -0.12
CA ARG A 189 14.11 -0.37 -0.25
C ARG A 189 13.03 -1.43 -0.43
N VAL A 190 13.22 -2.39 -1.33
CA VAL A 190 12.25 -3.46 -1.56
C VAL A 190 12.04 -4.30 -0.29
N LEU A 191 13.10 -4.64 0.43
CA LEU A 191 13.01 -5.36 1.69
C LEU A 191 12.31 -4.54 2.78
N HIS A 192 12.50 -3.23 2.79
CA HIS A 192 11.82 -2.34 3.73
C HIS A 192 10.31 -2.28 3.45
N VAL A 193 9.90 -2.09 2.20
CA VAL A 193 8.48 -2.12 1.81
C VAL A 193 7.87 -3.48 2.15
N ARG A 194 8.53 -4.59 1.84
CA ARG A 194 8.05 -5.94 2.19
C ARG A 194 7.83 -6.07 3.69
N ARG A 195 8.76 -5.58 4.52
CA ARG A 195 8.64 -5.61 5.98
C ARG A 195 7.39 -4.87 6.46
N ILE A 196 7.08 -3.71 5.86
CA ILE A 196 5.87 -2.95 6.16
C ILE A 196 4.63 -3.72 5.72
N LEU A 197 4.61 -4.23 4.51
CA LEU A 197 3.47 -4.98 3.98
C LEU A 197 3.15 -6.24 4.80
N CYS A 198 4.16 -6.91 5.34
CA CYS A 198 4.00 -8.10 6.17
C CYS A 198 3.78 -7.80 7.66
N ASN A 199 3.85 -6.52 8.07
CA ASN A 199 3.65 -6.16 9.47
C ASN A 199 2.15 -6.04 9.79
N PRO A 200 1.59 -6.94 10.63
CA PRO A 200 0.17 -6.89 10.98
C PRO A 200 -0.22 -5.65 11.79
N ASN A 201 0.73 -4.91 12.38
CA ASN A 201 0.45 -3.66 13.07
C ASN A 201 0.31 -2.47 12.12
N VAL A 202 0.75 -2.60 10.87
CA VAL A 202 0.63 -1.56 9.83
C VAL A 202 -0.40 -1.91 8.80
N THR A 203 -0.32 -3.12 8.27
CA THR A 203 -0.99 -3.52 7.05
C THR A 203 -2.14 -4.48 7.34
N ARG A 204 -3.24 -4.28 6.62
CA ARG A 204 -4.34 -5.23 6.50
C ARG A 204 -4.66 -5.43 5.03
N PHE A 205 -4.91 -6.65 4.64
CA PHE A 205 -5.29 -7.01 3.28
C PHE A 205 -6.71 -7.58 3.27
N THR A 206 -7.58 -6.95 2.48
CA THR A 206 -8.95 -7.40 2.26
C THR A 206 -9.08 -7.96 0.84
N LEU A 207 -9.51 -9.19 0.73
CA LEU A 207 -9.86 -9.80 -0.55
C LEU A 207 -11.26 -9.37 -0.97
N VAL A 208 -11.45 -9.06 -2.25
CA VAL A 208 -12.75 -8.77 -2.84
C VAL A 208 -13.04 -9.82 -3.92
N THR A 209 -14.19 -10.44 -3.86
CA THR A 209 -14.61 -11.50 -4.80
C THR A 209 -16.09 -11.39 -5.13
N ILE A 210 -16.54 -12.19 -6.10
CA ILE A 210 -17.96 -12.41 -6.41
C ILE A 210 -18.31 -13.88 -6.19
N PRO A 211 -19.59 -14.21 -5.94
CA PRO A 211 -20.01 -15.56 -5.57
C PRO A 211 -20.04 -16.56 -6.75
N GLU A 212 -19.19 -16.34 -7.75
CA GLU A 212 -19.04 -17.23 -8.90
C GLU A 212 -17.92 -18.24 -8.68
N LYS A 213 -18.08 -19.46 -9.20
CA LYS A 213 -17.11 -20.56 -9.00
C LYS A 213 -15.68 -20.19 -9.37
N MET A 214 -15.49 -19.48 -10.49
CA MET A 214 -14.16 -19.03 -10.92
C MET A 214 -13.58 -17.98 -9.95
N GLY A 215 -14.39 -17.00 -9.53
CA GLY A 215 -13.99 -15.98 -8.57
C GLY A 215 -13.57 -16.60 -7.24
N VAL A 216 -14.37 -17.51 -6.70
CA VAL A 216 -14.08 -18.24 -5.47
C VAL A 216 -12.76 -19.02 -5.57
N ASN A 217 -12.58 -19.81 -6.64
CA ASN A 217 -11.34 -20.59 -6.83
C ASN A 217 -10.08 -19.69 -6.94
N GLU A 218 -10.21 -18.56 -7.61
CA GLU A 218 -9.12 -17.59 -7.75
C GLU A 218 -8.79 -16.92 -6.42
N THR A 219 -9.83 -16.56 -5.64
CA THR A 219 -9.66 -15.98 -4.30
C THR A 219 -8.97 -16.94 -3.35
N ILE A 220 -9.34 -18.24 -3.38
CA ILE A 220 -8.68 -19.26 -2.56
C ILE A 220 -7.19 -19.40 -2.93
N ARG A 221 -6.87 -19.39 -4.24
CA ARG A 221 -5.46 -19.42 -4.68
C ARG A 221 -4.71 -18.16 -4.25
N ALA A 222 -5.30 -16.98 -4.48
CA ALA A 222 -4.72 -15.72 -4.08
C ALA A 222 -4.43 -15.66 -2.57
N TYR A 223 -5.39 -16.07 -1.73
CA TYR A 223 -5.21 -16.15 -0.29
C TYR A 223 -4.01 -17.02 0.10
N LYS A 224 -3.91 -18.23 -0.46
CA LYS A 224 -2.78 -19.14 -0.18
C LYS A 224 -1.45 -18.49 -0.53
N SER A 225 -1.35 -17.89 -1.72
CA SER A 225 -0.12 -17.23 -2.14
C SER A 225 0.21 -16.00 -1.29
N LEU A 226 -0.78 -15.20 -0.88
CA LEU A 226 -0.55 -14.07 0.02
C LEU A 226 -0.04 -14.53 1.40
N LYS A 227 -0.58 -15.63 1.92
CA LYS A 227 -0.13 -16.24 3.18
C LYS A 227 1.29 -16.83 3.09
N GLU A 228 1.70 -17.36 1.95
CA GLU A 228 3.09 -17.83 1.72
C GLU A 228 4.11 -16.68 1.84
N PHE A 229 3.67 -15.45 1.60
CA PHE A 229 4.48 -14.24 1.78
C PHE A 229 4.24 -13.52 3.13
N ASP A 230 3.52 -14.14 4.06
CA ASP A 230 3.20 -13.58 5.39
C ASP A 230 2.37 -12.28 5.35
N LEU A 231 1.60 -12.03 4.27
CA LEU A 231 0.70 -10.89 4.25
C LEU A 231 -0.44 -11.07 5.24
N PRO A 232 -0.77 -10.02 6.02
CA PRO A 232 -1.87 -10.05 6.98
C PRO A 232 -3.23 -9.90 6.28
N VAL A 233 -3.70 -10.98 5.66
CA VAL A 233 -5.05 -11.05 5.08
C VAL A 233 -6.05 -11.25 6.21
N THR A 234 -6.97 -10.32 6.39
CA THR A 234 -7.90 -10.29 7.54
C THR A 234 -9.36 -10.41 7.15
N GLY A 235 -9.73 -9.99 5.94
CA GLY A 235 -11.12 -9.95 5.50
C GLY A 235 -11.32 -10.41 4.07
N CYS A 236 -12.56 -10.77 3.77
CA CYS A 236 -13.02 -11.06 2.42
C CYS A 236 -14.42 -10.49 2.20
N VAL A 237 -14.54 -9.58 1.25
CA VAL A 237 -15.82 -9.03 0.79
C VAL A 237 -16.32 -9.89 -0.39
N ILE A 238 -17.50 -10.46 -0.21
CA ILE A 238 -18.21 -11.21 -1.26
C ILE A 238 -19.24 -10.26 -1.86
N ASN A 239 -18.88 -9.64 -2.96
CA ASN A 239 -19.67 -8.61 -3.62
C ASN A 239 -20.67 -9.21 -4.63
N ARG A 240 -21.70 -8.44 -4.96
CA ARG A 240 -22.73 -8.79 -5.96
C ARG A 240 -23.47 -10.08 -5.66
N MET A 241 -23.79 -10.32 -4.41
CA MET A 241 -24.71 -11.41 -4.02
C MET A 241 -26.08 -11.14 -4.62
N THR A 242 -26.66 -12.13 -5.26
CA THR A 242 -28.00 -12.01 -5.84
C THR A 242 -29.04 -11.75 -4.74
N PRO A 243 -29.86 -10.67 -4.84
CA PRO A 243 -30.88 -10.34 -3.83
C PRO A 243 -31.99 -11.39 -3.77
N ASP A 244 -32.74 -11.40 -2.65
CA ASP A 244 -33.85 -12.33 -2.43
C ASP A 244 -35.12 -11.84 -3.13
N LEU A 245 -35.32 -12.31 -4.37
CA LEU A 245 -36.48 -11.99 -5.17
C LEU A 245 -37.22 -13.28 -5.53
N ASP A 246 -38.55 -13.22 -5.49
CA ASP A 246 -39.42 -14.34 -5.81
C ASP A 246 -39.47 -14.57 -7.34
N HIS A 247 -38.45 -15.30 -7.83
CA HIS A 247 -38.34 -15.66 -9.25
C HIS A 247 -37.44 -16.91 -9.40
N ASP A 248 -37.88 -17.92 -10.13
CA ASP A 248 -37.21 -19.22 -10.28
C ASP A 248 -35.73 -19.11 -10.70
N PHE A 249 -35.44 -18.24 -11.66
CA PHE A 249 -34.05 -18.00 -12.10
C PHE A 249 -33.19 -17.43 -10.98
N ILE A 250 -33.71 -16.45 -10.22
CA ILE A 250 -33.03 -15.82 -9.11
C ILE A 250 -32.78 -16.81 -8.00
N SER A 251 -33.79 -17.59 -7.63
CA SER A 251 -33.71 -18.62 -6.59
C SER A 251 -32.66 -19.68 -6.94
N THR A 252 -32.62 -20.15 -8.19
CA THR A 252 -31.62 -21.12 -8.66
C THR A 252 -30.20 -20.53 -8.61
N ARG A 253 -30.02 -19.28 -9.04
CA ARG A 253 -28.74 -18.58 -8.99
C ARG A 253 -28.25 -18.46 -7.55
N ARG A 254 -29.10 -18.02 -6.63
CA ARG A 254 -28.77 -17.89 -5.19
C ARG A 254 -28.33 -19.22 -4.57
N ILE A 255 -28.99 -20.33 -4.89
CA ILE A 255 -28.59 -21.65 -4.40
C ILE A 255 -27.14 -21.98 -4.82
N ASN A 256 -26.78 -21.68 -6.06
CA ASN A 256 -25.44 -21.93 -6.57
C ASN A 256 -24.41 -20.97 -5.93
N GLU A 257 -24.75 -19.70 -5.77
CA GLU A 257 -23.93 -18.70 -5.10
C GLU A 257 -23.66 -19.09 -3.64
N ARG A 258 -24.69 -19.51 -2.89
CA ARG A 258 -24.53 -19.98 -1.50
C ARG A 258 -23.58 -21.17 -1.38
N LYS A 259 -23.65 -22.15 -2.30
CA LYS A 259 -22.68 -23.26 -2.34
C LYS A 259 -21.24 -22.78 -2.52
N ASN A 260 -21.03 -21.83 -3.44
CA ASN A 260 -19.73 -21.26 -3.70
C ASN A 260 -19.20 -20.47 -2.50
N VAL A 261 -20.06 -19.68 -1.84
CA VAL A 261 -19.73 -18.93 -0.62
C VAL A 261 -19.37 -19.87 0.53
N GLU A 262 -20.11 -20.95 0.74
CA GLU A 262 -19.78 -21.95 1.76
C GLU A 262 -18.43 -22.62 1.50
N GLU A 263 -18.13 -22.94 0.24
CA GLU A 263 -16.81 -23.47 -0.13
C GLU A 263 -15.69 -22.48 0.19
N LEU A 264 -15.88 -21.20 -0.14
CA LEU A 264 -14.94 -20.12 0.17
C LEU A 264 -14.72 -20.01 1.68
N LYS A 265 -15.79 -19.94 2.47
CA LYS A 265 -15.73 -19.82 3.94
C LYS A 265 -15.03 -21.02 4.59
N ARG A 266 -15.25 -22.23 4.07
CA ARG A 266 -14.55 -23.43 4.54
C ARG A 266 -13.06 -23.43 4.22
N ALA A 267 -12.68 -22.83 3.09
CA ALA A 267 -11.27 -22.76 2.68
C ALA A 267 -10.48 -21.64 3.38
N LEU A 268 -11.15 -20.59 3.84
CA LEU A 268 -10.56 -19.38 4.43
C LEU A 268 -11.13 -19.15 5.84
N THR A 269 -10.91 -20.06 6.77
CA THR A 269 -11.55 -20.09 8.09
C THR A 269 -11.13 -18.98 9.03
N ASP A 270 -9.97 -18.37 8.81
CA ASP A 270 -9.36 -17.30 9.63
C ASP A 270 -9.70 -15.89 9.12
N LEU A 271 -10.59 -15.77 8.13
CA LEU A 271 -11.02 -14.46 7.62
C LEU A 271 -12.40 -14.07 8.14
N GLN A 272 -12.60 -12.78 8.30
CA GLN A 272 -13.91 -12.19 8.42
C GLN A 272 -14.54 -12.03 7.03
N PHE A 273 -15.83 -12.41 6.91
CA PHE A 273 -16.55 -12.32 5.65
C PHE A 273 -17.65 -11.28 5.73
N HIS A 274 -17.73 -10.46 4.68
CA HIS A 274 -18.82 -9.53 4.48
C HIS A 274 -19.49 -9.80 3.13
N GLU A 275 -20.80 -10.01 3.12
CA GLU A 275 -21.59 -10.27 1.92
C GLU A 275 -22.34 -8.99 1.53
N VAL A 276 -22.15 -8.54 0.29
CA VAL A 276 -22.80 -7.34 -0.26
C VAL A 276 -23.73 -7.74 -1.39
N GLU A 277 -24.98 -7.32 -1.32
CA GLU A 277 -25.95 -7.59 -2.38
C GLU A 277 -25.67 -6.73 -3.62
N LEU A 278 -25.99 -7.33 -4.78
CA LEU A 278 -25.98 -6.64 -6.06
C LEU A 278 -26.98 -5.48 -6.02
N LYS A 279 -26.51 -4.30 -6.38
CA LYS A 279 -27.35 -3.10 -6.44
C LYS A 279 -28.05 -3.01 -7.80
N ASP A 280 -29.16 -2.31 -7.82
CA ASP A 280 -29.97 -2.00 -9.01
C ASP A 280 -29.38 -0.87 -9.86
N SER A 281 -28.41 -0.14 -9.30
CA SER A 281 -27.72 0.98 -9.93
C SER A 281 -26.21 0.91 -9.68
N ASP A 282 -25.42 1.61 -10.49
CA ASP A 282 -23.98 1.71 -10.30
C ASP A 282 -23.65 2.53 -9.05
N ILE A 283 -22.65 2.06 -8.30
CA ILE A 283 -22.15 2.75 -7.12
C ILE A 283 -21.08 3.75 -7.57
N HIS A 284 -21.47 5.00 -7.66
CA HIS A 284 -20.66 6.09 -8.16
C HIS A 284 -21.06 7.39 -7.46
N GLY A 285 -20.08 8.26 -7.18
CA GLY A 285 -20.27 9.51 -6.45
C GLY A 285 -20.38 9.33 -4.93
N ILE A 286 -20.17 10.41 -4.21
CA ILE A 286 -19.95 10.39 -2.76
C ILE A 286 -21.15 9.82 -1.98
N GLU A 287 -22.39 10.11 -2.38
CA GLU A 287 -23.59 9.61 -1.69
C GLU A 287 -23.68 8.09 -1.76
N SER A 288 -23.53 7.52 -2.96
CA SER A 288 -23.58 6.06 -3.16
C SER A 288 -22.44 5.34 -2.45
N LEU A 289 -21.23 5.93 -2.46
CA LEU A 289 -20.05 5.42 -1.75
C LEU A 289 -20.23 5.48 -0.25
N THR A 290 -20.87 6.54 0.28
CA THR A 290 -21.21 6.65 1.70
C THR A 290 -22.17 5.55 2.13
N ASN A 291 -23.23 5.31 1.36
CA ASN A 291 -24.19 4.23 1.63
C ASN A 291 -23.49 2.86 1.60
N MET A 292 -22.63 2.62 0.62
CA MET A 292 -21.83 1.40 0.54
C MET A 292 -20.87 1.25 1.72
N SER A 293 -20.29 2.35 2.20
CA SER A 293 -19.44 2.33 3.39
C SER A 293 -20.22 1.88 4.64
N PHE A 294 -21.43 2.40 4.84
CA PHE A 294 -22.29 1.94 5.94
C PHE A 294 -22.64 0.45 5.83
N GLU A 295 -22.88 -0.05 4.65
CA GLU A 295 -23.16 -1.48 4.44
C GLU A 295 -21.93 -2.34 4.74
N LEU A 296 -20.73 -1.90 4.33
CA LEU A 296 -19.47 -2.61 4.56
C LEU A 296 -19.01 -2.60 6.01
N HIS A 297 -19.15 -1.48 6.69
CA HIS A 297 -18.45 -1.21 7.94
C HIS A 297 -19.36 -0.87 9.11
N GLY A 298 -20.64 -0.56 8.85
CA GLY A 298 -21.50 0.05 9.85
C GLY A 298 -21.02 1.47 10.21
N ASN A 299 -21.38 1.95 11.38
CA ASN A 299 -20.81 3.18 11.93
C ASN A 299 -19.42 2.85 12.51
N PRO A 300 -18.35 3.50 12.02
CA PRO A 300 -17.03 3.30 12.62
C PRO A 300 -17.07 3.78 14.07
N VAL A 301 -16.68 2.92 15.00
CA VAL A 301 -16.55 3.28 16.42
C VAL A 301 -15.19 3.96 16.57
N ILE A 302 -15.20 5.26 16.80
CA ILE A 302 -14.01 6.04 17.13
C ILE A 302 -13.77 5.88 18.63
N GLY A 303 -12.67 5.20 19.00
CA GLY A 303 -12.22 5.16 20.39
C GLY A 303 -11.79 6.55 20.90
N ASP A 304 -11.81 6.75 22.21
CA ASP A 304 -11.46 8.03 22.86
C ASP A 304 -9.99 8.42 22.56
N GLY A 305 -9.79 9.13 21.48
CA GLY A 305 -8.61 9.93 21.14
C GLY A 305 -7.29 9.20 20.85
N LEU A 306 -6.97 8.09 21.50
CA LEU A 306 -5.66 7.43 21.47
C LEU A 306 -5.72 5.92 21.19
N GLY A 307 -6.89 5.35 21.05
CA GLY A 307 -7.09 3.91 20.84
C GLY A 307 -7.19 3.51 19.37
N PRO A 308 -7.15 2.21 19.07
CA PRO A 308 -7.44 1.70 17.76
C PRO A 308 -8.92 1.99 17.39
N PHE A 309 -9.16 2.31 16.14
CA PHE A 309 -10.51 2.40 15.58
C PHE A 309 -10.88 1.03 15.02
N GLU A 310 -11.99 0.47 15.48
CA GLU A 310 -12.51 -0.76 14.93
C GLU A 310 -13.51 -0.45 13.80
N ILE A 311 -13.23 -1.01 12.62
CA ILE A 311 -14.14 -0.96 11.47
C ILE A 311 -14.84 -2.30 11.37
N GLY A 312 -16.10 -2.32 10.93
CA GLY A 312 -16.98 -3.48 10.95
C GLY A 312 -16.47 -4.77 10.29
N ILE A 313 -15.43 -4.71 9.46
CA ILE A 313 -14.72 -5.88 8.91
C ILE A 313 -13.44 -6.23 9.69
N GLY A 314 -13.36 -5.87 10.97
CA GLY A 314 -12.23 -6.22 11.83
C GLY A 314 -10.92 -5.50 11.51
N LEU A 315 -11.02 -4.30 10.96
CA LEU A 315 -9.86 -3.47 10.69
C LEU A 315 -9.63 -2.52 11.86
N ASP A 316 -8.54 -2.70 12.57
CA ASP A 316 -8.05 -1.73 13.54
C ASP A 316 -7.28 -0.61 12.83
N VAL A 317 -7.66 0.62 13.09
CA VAL A 317 -6.99 1.80 12.54
C VAL A 317 -6.47 2.65 13.68
N HIS A 318 -5.24 3.16 13.55
CA HIS A 318 -4.62 4.08 14.49
C HIS A 318 -4.39 5.44 13.83
N ARG A 319 -4.36 6.51 14.61
CA ARG A 319 -3.87 7.79 14.12
C ARG A 319 -2.36 7.70 13.85
N GLY A 320 -1.91 8.33 12.78
CA GLY A 320 -0.48 8.40 12.45
C GLY A 320 0.27 9.31 13.41
N THR A 321 -0.36 10.45 13.79
CA THR A 321 0.20 11.43 14.72
C THR A 321 -0.91 12.02 15.57
N TRP A 322 -0.71 12.14 16.88
CA TRP A 322 -1.63 12.79 17.80
C TRP A 322 -0.91 13.51 18.92
N THR A 323 -1.64 14.28 19.73
CA THR A 323 -1.09 15.00 20.88
C THR A 323 -1.70 14.49 22.18
N ASP A 324 -0.89 14.46 23.24
CA ASP A 324 -1.30 14.17 24.61
C ASP A 324 -0.74 15.29 25.49
N GLY A 325 -1.58 16.28 25.78
CA GLY A 325 -1.12 17.54 26.36
C GLY A 325 -0.15 18.27 25.42
N ASP A 326 1.06 18.54 25.89
CA ASP A 326 2.16 19.14 25.10
C ASP A 326 3.02 18.10 24.36
N ASP A 327 2.79 16.82 24.61
CA ASP A 327 3.51 15.75 23.96
C ASP A 327 2.97 15.50 22.56
N VAL A 328 3.85 15.15 21.63
CA VAL A 328 3.50 14.66 20.30
C VAL A 328 3.86 13.19 20.20
N LEU A 329 2.91 12.39 19.79
CA LEU A 329 3.05 10.96 19.61
C LEU A 329 2.92 10.60 18.13
N LEU A 330 3.85 9.76 17.65
CA LEU A 330 3.84 9.25 16.28
C LEU A 330 3.81 7.71 16.34
N HIS A 331 2.84 7.12 15.68
CA HIS A 331 2.80 5.68 15.50
C HIS A 331 3.76 5.28 14.37
N LEU A 332 4.81 4.54 14.70
CA LEU A 332 5.92 4.18 13.81
C LEU A 332 6.17 2.67 13.83
N PRO A 333 5.20 1.85 13.39
CA PRO A 333 5.33 0.40 13.44
C PRO A 333 6.47 -0.11 12.55
N GLY A 334 7.22 -1.09 13.08
CA GLY A 334 8.35 -1.69 12.39
C GLY A 334 9.59 -0.80 12.27
N ILE A 335 9.57 0.42 12.83
CA ILE A 335 10.73 1.32 12.89
C ILE A 335 11.51 1.04 14.17
N VAL A 336 12.82 0.90 14.03
CA VAL A 336 13.74 0.76 15.17
C VAL A 336 14.46 2.07 15.45
N ARG A 337 15.01 2.20 16.65
CA ARG A 337 15.65 3.44 17.10
C ARG A 337 16.74 3.94 16.14
N ASP A 338 17.48 3.02 15.53
CA ASP A 338 18.58 3.34 14.62
C ASP A 338 18.12 3.91 13.27
N ASP A 339 16.83 3.73 12.92
CA ASP A 339 16.21 4.31 11.72
C ASP A 339 15.72 5.75 11.96
N LEU A 340 15.78 6.23 13.22
CA LEU A 340 15.24 7.53 13.62
C LEU A 340 16.35 8.55 13.83
N SER A 341 16.07 9.78 13.41
CA SER A 341 16.89 10.95 13.74
C SER A 341 16.01 12.13 14.12
N LEU A 342 16.54 13.05 14.93
CA LEU A 342 15.87 14.29 15.30
C LEU A 342 16.73 15.47 14.89
N ARG A 343 16.13 16.42 14.19
CA ARG A 343 16.75 17.69 13.81
C ARG A 343 15.79 18.83 14.09
N SER A 344 16.29 20.02 14.29
CA SER A 344 15.48 21.23 14.38
C SER A 344 16.03 22.33 13.50
N GLU A 345 15.13 23.06 12.85
CA GLU A 345 15.46 24.22 12.02
C GLU A 345 14.34 25.25 12.17
N SER A 346 14.73 26.50 12.43
CA SER A 346 13.81 27.64 12.56
C SER A 346 12.63 27.40 13.52
N GLY A 347 12.86 26.66 14.61
CA GLY A 347 11.84 26.37 15.63
C GLY A 347 10.90 25.21 15.30
N THR A 348 11.12 24.52 14.19
CA THR A 348 10.43 23.30 13.82
C THR A 348 11.32 22.11 14.10
N VAL A 349 10.77 21.05 14.72
CA VAL A 349 11.46 19.77 14.92
C VAL A 349 11.11 18.85 13.76
N TYR A 350 12.11 18.19 13.22
CA TYR A 350 11.97 17.20 12.16
C TYR A 350 12.32 15.82 12.72
N VAL A 351 11.46 14.86 12.51
CA VAL A 351 11.72 13.45 12.74
C VAL A 351 12.18 12.84 11.43
N GLY A 352 13.43 12.39 11.39
CA GLY A 352 13.96 11.63 10.26
C GLY A 352 13.60 10.16 10.42
N ILE A 353 12.99 9.58 9.38
CA ILE A 353 12.64 8.16 9.30
C ILE A 353 13.27 7.64 8.01
N ASN A 354 14.19 6.68 8.10
CA ASN A 354 14.86 6.10 6.94
C ASN A 354 15.39 7.13 5.91
N SER A 355 16.01 8.20 6.38
CA SER A 355 16.56 9.30 5.57
C SER A 355 15.53 10.29 5.02
N ARG A 356 14.27 10.21 5.38
CA ARG A 356 13.25 11.24 5.12
C ARG A 356 12.96 12.02 6.38
N GLU A 357 12.76 13.32 6.22
CA GLU A 357 12.47 14.22 7.34
C GLU A 357 11.02 14.66 7.32
N HIS A 358 10.35 14.52 8.45
CA HIS A 358 8.95 14.89 8.64
C HIS A 358 8.86 16.00 9.69
N PRO A 359 8.28 17.17 9.36
CA PRO A 359 8.12 18.24 10.32
C PRO A 359 7.08 17.85 11.38
N VAL A 360 7.41 18.04 12.63
CA VAL A 360 6.51 17.81 13.76
C VAL A 360 6.07 19.17 14.31
N LYS A 361 4.76 19.37 14.40
CA LYS A 361 4.17 20.58 14.94
C LYS A 361 3.93 20.41 16.45
N PHE A 362 4.58 21.23 17.23
CA PHE A 362 4.31 21.37 18.67
C PHE A 362 3.43 22.60 18.92
N SER A 363 2.83 22.65 20.09
CA SER A 363 2.06 23.82 20.59
C SER A 363 2.91 25.10 20.68
N ARG A 364 4.25 24.93 20.81
CA ARG A 364 5.26 26.03 20.87
C ARG A 364 6.47 25.72 20.01
N PRO A 365 7.24 26.75 19.54
CA PRO A 365 8.50 26.52 18.84
C PRO A 365 9.47 25.68 19.67
N ALA A 366 10.11 24.70 19.05
CA ALA A 366 10.97 23.75 19.73
C ALA A 366 12.34 23.61 19.07
N LYS A 367 13.36 23.30 19.87
CA LYS A 367 14.67 22.82 19.38
C LYS A 367 14.79 21.33 19.65
N ALA A 368 15.43 20.58 18.76
CA ALA A 368 15.61 19.14 18.94
C ALA A 368 16.32 18.77 20.26
N SER A 369 17.27 19.64 20.72
CA SER A 369 17.95 19.46 22.00
C SER A 369 17.07 19.65 23.24
N GLN A 370 15.87 20.20 23.07
CA GLN A 370 14.88 20.43 24.14
C GLN A 370 13.78 19.37 24.14
N VAL A 371 13.79 18.45 23.18
CA VAL A 371 12.79 17.41 23.04
C VAL A 371 13.39 16.09 23.48
N ASN A 372 12.73 15.44 24.42
CA ASN A 372 13.04 14.08 24.78
C ASN A 372 12.25 13.13 23.89
N ALA A 373 12.91 12.15 23.29
CA ALA A 373 12.31 11.21 22.37
C ALA A 373 12.40 9.78 22.94
N LYS A 374 11.28 9.10 23.05
CA LYS A 374 11.20 7.73 23.54
C LYS A 374 10.34 6.89 22.58
N LEU A 375 10.92 5.82 22.05
CA LEU A 375 10.22 4.85 21.22
C LEU A 375 9.88 3.63 22.09
N GLU A 376 8.58 3.40 22.31
CA GLU A 376 8.05 2.23 23.04
C GLU A 376 6.78 1.74 22.34
N ASP A 377 6.63 0.43 22.21
CA ASP A 377 5.46 -0.21 21.62
C ASP A 377 5.04 0.40 20.26
N GLU A 378 6.05 0.64 19.41
CA GLU A 378 5.88 1.26 18.08
C GLU A 378 5.38 2.73 18.12
N VAL A 379 5.35 3.37 19.28
CA VAL A 379 4.99 4.77 19.43
C VAL A 379 6.22 5.60 19.82
N LEU A 380 6.56 6.57 18.97
CA LEU A 380 7.56 7.59 19.31
C LEU A 380 6.85 8.73 20.06
N ARG A 381 7.14 8.85 21.33
CA ARG A 381 6.70 9.98 22.17
C ARG A 381 7.78 11.05 22.17
N LEU A 382 7.40 12.25 21.79
CA LEU A 382 8.22 13.45 21.83
C LEU A 382 7.70 14.38 22.95
N THR A 383 8.48 14.54 24.00
CA THR A 383 8.08 15.33 25.18
C THR A 383 9.00 16.53 25.36
N PHE A 384 8.43 17.64 25.83
CA PHE A 384 9.24 18.73 26.37
C PHE A 384 9.61 18.40 27.82
N PRO A 385 10.87 18.59 28.26
CA PRO A 385 11.17 18.55 29.67
C PRO A 385 10.32 19.61 30.37
N SER A 386 9.66 19.21 31.44
CA SER A 386 8.98 20.13 32.36
C SER A 386 10.00 21.15 32.87
N GLU A 387 9.66 22.43 32.82
CA GLU A 387 10.48 23.48 33.40
C GLU A 387 10.68 23.27 34.90
#